data_8b6ac10f7f2778774ea6054d5ad6e875
#
_entry.id   8b6ac10f7f2778774ea6054d5ad6e875
#
_cell.length_a   1.000
_cell.length_b   1.000
_cell.length_c   1.000
_cell.angle_alpha   90.00
_cell.angle_beta   90.00
_cell.angle_gamma   90.00
#
_symmetry.space_group_name_H-M   'P 1'
#
loop_
_entity.id
_entity.type
_entity.pdbx_description
1 polymer ?
#
loop_
_entity_poly.entity_id
_entity_poly.type
_entity_poly.pdbx_seq_one_letter_code
_entity_poly.pdbx_strand_id
1 'polypeptide(L)'
;MKIGLLREGKYPPDKRVPFSPKQCESIISHFESVEICVQPSEIRCFKDSEYKEVGVAVLDDLSDCDIIMGVKEVPVSMLLENKVFYFFSHTIKQQPYNRNLLKIIIAKNIQLVDYETIIDEKGKRLIGFGRYAGIVGCYNSFLTFGKKTKIYNLTYAHLLDSMDALCKELEEVQLPNDLKIILTGCGRVSNGAKEVLDMLHIKEITKEEFISNNFYEPVYVQLNTLDYNKRIDGAISSKTDFYKSPNKYKSSLKDYINQAHILIAGHFYAEGSPYILTNDDLLSRSCKIQVIGDISCDIAGPIVSTIRPSTISEPIYGYNPMTSLEDDYTKKNIIAVMAVDNLPCSLPKDASVDFGDVFIKEILPDLINRGPIMSNASITLNGFLTDRFKYLSEYIN
;
A
#
# COMPACT_ATOMS: atom_id res chain seq x y z
N MET A 1 -19.87 -17.07 17.49
CA MET A 1 -19.65 -16.20 16.29
C MET A 1 -18.86 -16.98 15.28
N LYS A 2 -19.39 -17.11 14.05
CA LYS A 2 -18.75 -17.89 12.99
C LYS A 2 -18.22 -16.95 11.91
N ILE A 3 -16.91 -17.02 11.64
CA ILE A 3 -16.22 -16.20 10.65
C ILE A 3 -15.88 -17.05 9.44
N GLY A 4 -16.30 -16.61 8.26
CA GLY A 4 -15.97 -17.24 6.98
C GLY A 4 -14.89 -16.44 6.24
N LEU A 5 -13.77 -17.05 5.91
CA LEU A 5 -12.75 -16.44 5.05
C LEU A 5 -13.10 -16.71 3.59
N LEU A 6 -13.43 -15.67 2.86
CA LEU A 6 -13.84 -15.71 1.48
C LEU A 6 -12.63 -16.01 0.58
N ARG A 7 -12.82 -16.77 -0.51
CA ARG A 7 -11.86 -16.79 -1.61
C ARG A 7 -11.92 -15.47 -2.37
N GLU A 8 -10.76 -14.93 -2.74
CA GLU A 8 -10.72 -13.71 -3.53
C GLU A 8 -11.30 -13.94 -4.94
N GLY A 9 -12.18 -13.07 -5.36
CA GLY A 9 -12.85 -13.16 -6.67
C GLY A 9 -12.51 -12.03 -7.63
N LYS A 10 -11.65 -11.08 -7.22
CA LYS A 10 -11.22 -9.94 -8.07
C LYS A 10 -10.19 -10.38 -9.12
N TYR A 11 -10.21 -9.73 -10.27
CA TYR A 11 -9.17 -9.84 -11.29
C TYR A 11 -8.39 -8.51 -11.42
N PRO A 12 -7.05 -8.51 -11.49
CA PRO A 12 -6.15 -9.68 -11.36
C PRO A 12 -6.25 -10.35 -9.98
N PRO A 13 -5.91 -11.67 -9.89
CA PRO A 13 -6.07 -12.43 -8.65
C PRO A 13 -5.24 -11.86 -7.50
N ASP A 14 -5.86 -11.75 -6.32
CA ASP A 14 -5.17 -11.45 -5.06
C ASP A 14 -4.91 -12.75 -4.29
N LYS A 15 -3.66 -12.94 -3.82
CA LYS A 15 -3.26 -14.16 -3.12
C LYS A 15 -3.31 -14.02 -1.60
N ARG A 16 -3.50 -12.80 -1.10
CA ARG A 16 -3.53 -12.51 0.35
C ARG A 16 -4.78 -13.09 1.01
N VAL A 17 -4.71 -13.25 2.32
CA VAL A 17 -5.82 -13.69 3.16
C VAL A 17 -5.93 -12.81 4.39
N PRO A 18 -7.13 -12.69 5.02
CA PRO A 18 -7.27 -11.97 6.28
C PRO A 18 -6.53 -12.63 7.44
N PHE A 19 -6.52 -13.97 7.49
CA PHE A 19 -5.81 -14.77 8.50
C PHE A 19 -5.09 -15.95 7.87
N SER A 20 -3.85 -16.17 8.28
CA SER A 20 -3.11 -17.39 7.98
C SER A 20 -3.67 -18.60 8.76
N PRO A 21 -3.34 -19.85 8.38
CA PRO A 21 -3.76 -21.04 9.13
C PRO A 21 -3.39 -20.99 10.62
N LYS A 22 -2.16 -20.61 10.94
CA LYS A 22 -1.68 -20.47 12.33
C LYS A 22 -2.43 -19.40 13.12
N GLN A 23 -2.82 -18.29 12.49
CA GLN A 23 -3.63 -17.26 13.12
C GLN A 23 -5.05 -17.74 13.37
N CYS A 24 -5.64 -18.50 12.44
CA CYS A 24 -6.94 -19.13 12.66
C CYS A 24 -6.89 -20.10 13.85
N GLU A 25 -5.88 -20.97 13.93
CA GLU A 25 -5.65 -21.86 15.07
C GLU A 25 -5.54 -21.08 16.38
N SER A 26 -4.74 -20.03 16.39
CA SER A 26 -4.58 -19.16 17.58
C SER A 26 -5.89 -18.50 17.99
N ILE A 27 -6.67 -17.98 17.04
CA ILE A 27 -7.98 -17.36 17.36
C ILE A 27 -8.92 -18.38 17.98
N ILE A 28 -9.08 -19.55 17.35
CA ILE A 28 -9.97 -20.61 17.83
C ILE A 28 -9.57 -21.11 19.23
N SER A 29 -8.27 -21.24 19.49
CA SER A 29 -7.75 -21.70 20.78
C SER A 29 -7.92 -20.68 21.92
N HIS A 30 -7.87 -19.38 21.60
CA HIS A 30 -7.97 -18.31 22.62
C HIS A 30 -9.41 -17.81 22.83
N PHE A 31 -10.28 -17.98 21.84
CA PHE A 31 -11.65 -17.46 21.88
C PHE A 31 -12.65 -18.59 21.60
N GLU A 32 -13.06 -19.35 22.63
CA GLU A 32 -14.00 -20.48 22.51
C GLU A 32 -15.33 -20.13 21.82
N SER A 33 -15.72 -18.85 21.83
CA SER A 33 -16.93 -18.37 21.17
C SER A 33 -16.76 -18.10 19.68
N VAL A 34 -15.56 -18.28 19.12
CA VAL A 34 -15.24 -17.99 17.72
C VAL A 34 -14.97 -19.29 16.95
N GLU A 35 -15.70 -19.49 15.88
CA GLU A 35 -15.46 -20.52 14.89
C GLU A 35 -14.96 -19.88 13.59
N ILE A 36 -14.04 -20.54 12.89
CA ILE A 36 -13.53 -20.06 11.61
C ILE A 36 -13.65 -21.18 10.57
N CYS A 37 -14.14 -20.84 9.40
CA CYS A 37 -14.05 -21.67 8.22
C CYS A 37 -13.52 -20.85 7.03
N VAL A 38 -13.09 -21.55 5.98
CA VAL A 38 -12.49 -20.91 4.80
C VAL A 38 -13.06 -21.52 3.54
N GLN A 39 -13.32 -20.73 2.51
CA GLN A 39 -13.69 -21.25 1.20
C GLN A 39 -12.50 -21.94 0.51
N PRO A 40 -12.70 -23.00 -0.28
CA PRO A 40 -11.63 -23.59 -1.08
C PRO A 40 -11.09 -22.58 -2.09
N SER A 41 -9.76 -22.56 -2.26
CA SER A 41 -9.09 -21.64 -3.19
C SER A 41 -7.78 -22.21 -3.71
N GLU A 42 -7.62 -22.19 -5.03
CA GLU A 42 -6.36 -22.54 -5.70
C GLU A 42 -5.41 -21.34 -5.83
N ILE A 43 -5.90 -20.12 -5.52
CA ILE A 43 -5.20 -18.85 -5.80
C ILE A 43 -4.46 -18.33 -4.56
N ARG A 44 -5.07 -18.47 -3.38
CA ARG A 44 -4.51 -17.89 -2.15
C ARG A 44 -3.13 -18.44 -1.79
N CYS A 45 -2.34 -17.66 -1.08
CA CYS A 45 -0.96 -18.01 -0.72
C CYS A 45 -0.82 -19.18 0.27
N PHE A 46 -1.87 -19.54 1.01
CA PHE A 46 -1.94 -20.70 1.88
C PHE A 46 -2.88 -21.75 1.28
N LYS A 47 -2.44 -23.01 1.22
CA LYS A 47 -3.23 -24.10 0.65
C LYS A 47 -4.40 -24.51 1.56
N ASP A 48 -5.44 -25.09 0.99
CA ASP A 48 -6.57 -25.65 1.74
C ASP A 48 -6.12 -26.68 2.78
N SER A 49 -5.08 -27.50 2.46
CA SER A 49 -4.51 -28.50 3.37
C SER A 49 -3.91 -27.85 4.63
N GLU A 50 -3.26 -26.69 4.52
CA GLU A 50 -2.67 -25.99 5.66
C GLU A 50 -3.73 -25.51 6.68
N TYR A 51 -4.92 -25.13 6.20
CA TYR A 51 -6.07 -24.81 7.07
C TYR A 51 -6.66 -26.05 7.72
N LYS A 52 -6.80 -27.16 6.96
CA LYS A 52 -7.31 -28.43 7.49
C LYS A 52 -6.39 -29.02 8.57
N GLU A 53 -5.08 -28.91 8.41
CA GLU A 53 -4.06 -29.39 9.35
C GLU A 53 -4.20 -28.73 10.73
N VAL A 54 -4.67 -27.49 10.80
CA VAL A 54 -4.92 -26.75 12.04
C VAL A 54 -6.40 -26.79 12.50
N GLY A 55 -7.19 -27.71 11.92
CA GLY A 55 -8.57 -27.91 12.34
C GLY A 55 -9.59 -26.92 11.78
N VAL A 56 -9.21 -26.09 10.81
CA VAL A 56 -10.14 -25.15 10.15
C VAL A 56 -10.89 -25.84 9.02
N ALA A 57 -12.21 -25.77 9.05
CA ALA A 57 -13.06 -26.37 8.02
C ALA A 57 -12.94 -25.63 6.69
N VAL A 58 -12.83 -26.37 5.59
CA VAL A 58 -12.88 -25.84 4.21
C VAL A 58 -14.25 -26.09 3.64
N LEU A 59 -15.05 -25.03 3.45
CA LEU A 59 -16.46 -25.09 3.05
C LEU A 59 -16.73 -24.15 1.88
N ASP A 60 -17.42 -24.62 0.85
CA ASP A 60 -17.83 -23.77 -0.29
C ASP A 60 -18.92 -22.77 0.11
N ASP A 61 -19.86 -23.20 0.96
CA ASP A 61 -20.97 -22.37 1.42
C ASP A 61 -20.62 -21.69 2.74
N LEU A 62 -20.71 -20.38 2.77
CA LEU A 62 -20.52 -19.52 3.95
C LEU A 62 -21.84 -18.95 4.48
N SER A 63 -23.00 -19.47 4.05
CA SER A 63 -24.32 -18.96 4.44
C SER A 63 -24.58 -19.04 5.96
N ASP A 64 -23.95 -20.00 6.65
CA ASP A 64 -24.04 -20.14 8.12
C ASP A 64 -23.09 -19.22 8.89
N CYS A 65 -22.20 -18.49 8.21
CA CYS A 65 -21.29 -17.56 8.88
C CYS A 65 -22.00 -16.25 9.26
N ASP A 66 -21.67 -15.71 10.41
CA ASP A 66 -22.14 -14.40 10.86
C ASP A 66 -21.36 -13.28 10.13
N ILE A 67 -20.05 -13.50 9.97
CA ILE A 67 -19.10 -12.55 9.40
C ILE A 67 -18.37 -13.21 8.25
N ILE A 68 -18.23 -12.49 7.14
CA ILE A 68 -17.50 -12.90 5.96
C ILE A 68 -16.35 -11.93 5.71
N MET A 69 -15.13 -12.44 5.61
CA MET A 69 -13.93 -11.63 5.47
C MET A 69 -13.20 -11.96 4.18
N GLY A 70 -12.95 -10.95 3.37
CA GLY A 70 -12.06 -10.98 2.21
C GLY A 70 -10.97 -9.91 2.33
N VAL A 71 -10.15 -9.78 1.32
CA VAL A 71 -9.12 -8.72 1.23
C VAL A 71 -9.56 -7.63 0.26
N LYS A 72 -9.82 -7.97 -1.00
CA LYS A 72 -10.19 -7.02 -2.05
C LYS A 72 -11.71 -6.95 -2.27
N GLU A 73 -12.13 -6.07 -3.19
CA GLU A 73 -13.55 -5.90 -3.52
C GLU A 73 -14.19 -7.24 -3.87
N VAL A 74 -15.24 -7.57 -3.13
CA VAL A 74 -15.99 -8.82 -3.34
C VAL A 74 -16.89 -8.68 -4.56
N PRO A 75 -16.82 -9.61 -5.55
CA PRO A 75 -17.75 -9.64 -6.66
C PRO A 75 -19.20 -9.72 -6.18
N VAL A 76 -20.09 -9.00 -6.85
CA VAL A 76 -21.50 -8.92 -6.48
C VAL A 76 -22.17 -10.28 -6.36
N SER A 77 -21.78 -11.24 -7.21
CA SER A 77 -22.30 -12.64 -7.20
C SER A 77 -21.91 -13.43 -5.95
N MET A 78 -20.91 -12.99 -5.20
CA MET A 78 -20.43 -13.64 -3.98
C MET A 78 -20.98 -12.98 -2.70
N LEU A 79 -21.75 -11.92 -2.82
CA LEU A 79 -22.36 -11.23 -1.69
C LEU A 79 -23.59 -12.00 -1.17
N LEU A 80 -23.55 -12.42 0.10
CA LEU A 80 -24.64 -13.07 0.81
C LEU A 80 -25.45 -12.03 1.60
N GLU A 81 -26.79 -12.14 1.54
CA GLU A 81 -27.71 -11.24 2.20
C GLU A 81 -27.67 -11.33 3.73
N ASN A 82 -27.94 -10.21 4.41
CA ASN A 82 -28.04 -10.14 5.86
C ASN A 82 -26.77 -10.57 6.61
N LYS A 83 -25.60 -10.40 6.03
CA LYS A 83 -24.28 -10.75 6.61
C LYS A 83 -23.46 -9.50 6.90
N VAL A 84 -22.46 -9.67 7.77
CA VAL A 84 -21.42 -8.69 7.98
C VAL A 84 -20.26 -9.02 7.06
N PHE A 85 -19.80 -8.06 6.26
CA PHE A 85 -18.66 -8.22 5.37
C PHE A 85 -17.51 -7.29 5.75
N TYR A 86 -16.30 -7.84 5.78
CA TYR A 86 -15.03 -7.12 5.95
C TYR A 86 -14.17 -7.26 4.71
N PHE A 87 -13.90 -6.17 4.02
CA PHE A 87 -12.96 -6.11 2.89
C PHE A 87 -12.62 -4.67 2.51
N PHE A 88 -11.56 -4.46 1.71
CA PHE A 88 -11.28 -3.15 1.09
C PHE A 88 -12.26 -2.92 -0.05
N SER A 89 -13.33 -2.21 0.20
CA SER A 89 -14.38 -1.95 -0.79
C SER A 89 -14.04 -0.79 -1.72
N HIS A 90 -13.18 0.12 -1.27
CA HIS A 90 -12.85 1.40 -1.93
C HIS A 90 -14.08 2.26 -2.28
N THR A 91 -15.26 1.95 -1.74
CA THR A 91 -16.50 2.70 -2.02
C THR A 91 -16.45 4.13 -1.50
N ILE A 92 -15.69 4.36 -0.41
CA ILE A 92 -15.47 5.71 0.14
C ILE A 92 -14.72 6.65 -0.81
N LYS A 93 -14.05 6.10 -1.84
CA LYS A 93 -13.35 6.87 -2.88
C LYS A 93 -14.28 7.33 -4.01
N GLN A 94 -15.55 6.94 -3.98
CA GLN A 94 -16.58 7.31 -4.93
C GLN A 94 -16.24 7.04 -6.40
N GLN A 95 -15.39 6.05 -6.66
CA GLN A 95 -15.02 5.68 -8.03
C GLN A 95 -16.20 5.04 -8.76
N PRO A 96 -16.47 5.42 -10.04
CA PRO A 96 -17.67 5.00 -10.76
C PRO A 96 -17.90 3.49 -10.79
N TYR A 97 -16.84 2.69 -10.88
CA TYR A 97 -16.92 1.23 -10.96
C TYR A 97 -17.37 0.55 -9.65
N ASN A 98 -17.18 1.20 -8.50
CA ASN A 98 -17.61 0.67 -7.19
C ASN A 98 -19.01 1.12 -6.78
N ARG A 99 -19.67 1.99 -7.55
CA ARG A 99 -21.04 2.47 -7.27
C ARG A 99 -22.02 1.31 -7.18
N ASN A 100 -22.00 0.41 -8.17
CA ASN A 100 -22.90 -0.74 -8.21
C ASN A 100 -22.68 -1.69 -7.03
N LEU A 101 -21.45 -1.89 -6.61
CA LEU A 101 -21.11 -2.70 -5.43
C LEU A 101 -21.82 -2.15 -4.19
N LEU A 102 -21.73 -0.84 -3.92
CA LEU A 102 -22.34 -0.24 -2.75
C LEU A 102 -23.89 -0.28 -2.82
N LYS A 103 -24.50 -0.06 -4.00
CA LYS A 103 -25.96 -0.21 -4.19
C LYS A 103 -26.44 -1.61 -3.82
N ILE A 104 -25.74 -2.65 -4.26
CA ILE A 104 -26.12 -4.04 -4.00
C ILE A 104 -25.90 -4.42 -2.54
N ILE A 105 -24.83 -3.95 -1.91
CA ILE A 105 -24.58 -4.11 -0.48
C ILE A 105 -25.77 -3.59 0.35
N ILE A 106 -26.25 -2.39 0.03
CA ILE A 106 -27.43 -1.78 0.67
C ILE A 106 -28.68 -2.63 0.40
N ALA A 107 -28.94 -3.00 -0.87
CA ALA A 107 -30.11 -3.75 -1.26
C ALA A 107 -30.17 -5.16 -0.62
N LYS A 108 -29.01 -5.78 -0.39
CA LYS A 108 -28.89 -7.08 0.29
C LYS A 108 -28.85 -6.99 1.82
N ASN A 109 -29.10 -5.82 2.39
CA ASN A 109 -29.04 -5.61 3.84
C ASN A 109 -27.71 -6.08 4.47
N ILE A 110 -26.59 -5.85 3.77
CA ILE A 110 -25.26 -6.21 4.25
C ILE A 110 -24.71 -5.10 5.13
N GLN A 111 -24.15 -5.45 6.27
CA GLN A 111 -23.29 -4.55 7.04
C GLN A 111 -21.89 -4.58 6.44
N LEU A 112 -21.49 -3.52 5.78
CA LEU A 112 -20.14 -3.37 5.22
C LEU A 112 -19.21 -2.66 6.20
N VAL A 113 -18.17 -3.35 6.61
CA VAL A 113 -17.03 -2.80 7.35
C VAL A 113 -15.83 -2.77 6.41
N ASP A 114 -15.44 -1.58 5.96
CA ASP A 114 -14.26 -1.43 5.12
C ASP A 114 -13.02 -1.30 6.01
N TYR A 115 -11.95 -2.06 5.71
CA TYR A 115 -10.70 -1.94 6.46
C TYR A 115 -10.10 -0.53 6.41
N GLU A 116 -10.39 0.26 5.36
CA GLU A 116 -9.94 1.65 5.28
C GLU A 116 -10.62 2.56 6.29
N THR A 117 -11.79 2.21 6.78
CA THR A 117 -12.59 3.00 7.73
C THR A 117 -12.36 2.66 9.19
N ILE A 118 -11.57 1.60 9.45
CA ILE A 118 -11.19 1.19 10.81
C ILE A 118 -10.08 2.11 11.31
N ILE A 119 -10.45 3.03 12.19
CA ILE A 119 -9.58 4.07 12.74
C ILE A 119 -9.61 4.08 14.26
N ASP A 120 -8.54 4.57 14.88
CA ASP A 120 -8.49 4.88 16.30
C ASP A 120 -9.24 6.19 16.64
N GLU A 121 -9.29 6.53 17.91
CA GLU A 121 -9.93 7.75 18.45
C GLU A 121 -9.31 9.05 17.86
N LYS A 122 -8.08 8.98 17.38
CA LYS A 122 -7.35 10.11 16.74
C LYS A 122 -7.57 10.17 15.23
N GLY A 123 -8.39 9.28 14.66
CA GLY A 123 -8.64 9.19 13.23
C GLY A 123 -7.54 8.52 12.43
N LYS A 124 -6.56 7.87 13.09
CA LYS A 124 -5.50 7.12 12.41
C LYS A 124 -6.01 5.72 12.06
N ARG A 125 -5.88 5.33 10.78
CA ARG A 125 -6.22 3.97 10.33
C ARG A 125 -5.45 2.92 11.13
N LEU A 126 -6.14 1.92 11.67
CA LEU A 126 -5.52 0.87 12.47
C LEU A 126 -4.88 -0.22 11.60
N ILE A 127 -5.49 -0.60 10.49
CA ILE A 127 -5.10 -1.76 9.69
C ILE A 127 -4.86 -1.42 8.21
N GLY A 128 -4.02 -2.18 7.54
CA GLY A 128 -3.73 -2.10 6.11
C GLY A 128 -2.38 -2.70 5.76
N PHE A 129 -2.13 -2.87 4.48
CA PHE A 129 -0.92 -3.49 3.94
C PHE A 129 0.24 -2.50 3.67
N GLY A 130 0.17 -1.29 4.22
CA GLY A 130 1.13 -0.23 3.91
C GLY A 130 2.57 -0.55 4.26
N ARG A 131 2.84 -1.32 5.34
CA ARG A 131 4.19 -1.76 5.69
C ARG A 131 4.81 -2.60 4.58
N TYR A 132 4.08 -3.62 4.09
CA TYR A 132 4.56 -4.48 3.00
C TYR A 132 4.57 -3.77 1.64
N ALA A 133 3.73 -2.77 1.41
CA ALA A 133 3.89 -1.90 0.25
C ALA A 133 5.25 -1.17 0.30
N GLY A 134 5.64 -0.68 1.46
CA GLY A 134 6.93 -0.03 1.68
C GLY A 134 8.12 -0.97 1.50
N ILE A 135 8.08 -2.15 2.13
CA ILE A 135 9.14 -3.16 2.04
C ILE A 135 9.36 -3.56 0.58
N VAL A 136 8.32 -4.05 -0.09
CA VAL A 136 8.41 -4.52 -1.47
C VAL A 136 8.73 -3.38 -2.43
N GLY A 137 8.15 -2.18 -2.21
CA GLY A 137 8.42 -1.01 -3.04
C GLY A 137 9.86 -0.53 -2.94
N CYS A 138 10.44 -0.53 -1.74
CA CYS A 138 11.85 -0.20 -1.54
C CYS A 138 12.76 -1.26 -2.16
N TYR A 139 12.48 -2.55 -1.93
CA TYR A 139 13.21 -3.65 -2.58
C TYR A 139 13.18 -3.52 -4.10
N ASN A 140 12.01 -3.31 -4.70
CA ASN A 140 11.87 -3.14 -6.14
C ASN A 140 12.56 -1.86 -6.65
N SER A 141 12.72 -0.82 -5.82
CA SER A 141 13.51 0.36 -6.18
C SER A 141 14.99 0.02 -6.31
N PHE A 142 15.53 -0.82 -5.42
CA PHE A 142 16.89 -1.35 -5.54
C PHE A 142 17.03 -2.34 -6.69
N LEU A 143 16.07 -3.23 -6.91
CA LEU A 143 16.02 -4.09 -8.09
C LEU A 143 16.08 -3.24 -9.37
N THR A 144 15.30 -2.16 -9.42
CA THR A 144 15.29 -1.23 -10.55
C THR A 144 16.64 -0.56 -10.75
N PHE A 145 17.29 -0.15 -9.66
CA PHE A 145 18.62 0.45 -9.71
C PHE A 145 19.67 -0.53 -10.23
N GLY A 146 19.67 -1.76 -9.74
CA GLY A 146 20.57 -2.83 -10.24
C GLY A 146 20.36 -3.10 -11.73
N LYS A 147 19.09 -3.23 -12.19
CA LYS A 147 18.74 -3.41 -13.61
C LYS A 147 19.17 -2.23 -14.48
N LYS A 148 19.00 -1.00 -13.98
CA LYS A 148 19.38 0.25 -14.66
C LYS A 148 20.89 0.37 -14.81
N THR A 149 21.64 0.15 -13.74
CA THR A 149 23.08 0.37 -13.66
C THR A 149 23.90 -0.85 -14.05
N LYS A 150 23.32 -2.05 -14.02
CA LYS A 150 23.95 -3.35 -14.30
C LYS A 150 25.08 -3.72 -13.30
N ILE A 151 25.11 -3.11 -12.11
CA ILE A 151 26.15 -3.38 -11.11
C ILE A 151 25.83 -4.59 -10.21
N TYR A 152 24.55 -4.93 -10.07
CA TYR A 152 24.06 -6.15 -9.46
C TYR A 152 22.70 -6.55 -10.06
N ASN A 153 22.20 -7.73 -9.69
CA ASN A 153 20.92 -8.22 -10.15
C ASN A 153 20.20 -8.91 -9.00
N LEU A 154 18.94 -8.52 -8.73
CA LEU A 154 18.10 -9.15 -7.74
C LEU A 154 17.00 -9.99 -8.41
N THR A 155 16.53 -11.00 -7.69
CA THR A 155 15.34 -11.77 -8.06
C THR A 155 14.09 -10.89 -7.92
N TYR A 156 13.12 -11.02 -8.82
CA TYR A 156 11.84 -10.30 -8.70
C TYR A 156 11.13 -10.68 -7.40
N ALA A 157 10.61 -9.70 -6.65
CA ALA A 157 10.03 -9.92 -5.33
C ALA A 157 8.92 -11.00 -5.31
N HIS A 158 8.13 -11.12 -6.38
CA HIS A 158 7.05 -12.11 -6.48
C HIS A 158 7.51 -13.55 -6.70
N LEU A 159 8.79 -13.75 -6.98
CA LEU A 159 9.43 -15.07 -7.09
C LEU A 159 10.09 -15.51 -5.77
N LEU A 160 10.09 -14.64 -4.77
CA LEU A 160 10.60 -14.92 -3.44
C LEU A 160 9.47 -15.50 -2.57
N ASP A 161 9.79 -16.55 -1.80
CA ASP A 161 8.80 -17.27 -1.01
C ASP A 161 8.46 -16.56 0.33
N SER A 162 9.36 -15.70 0.81
CA SER A 162 9.24 -15.08 2.13
C SER A 162 10.08 -13.81 2.28
N MET A 163 9.83 -13.10 3.38
CA MET A 163 10.68 -11.98 3.82
C MET A 163 12.13 -12.38 4.05
N ASP A 164 12.38 -13.58 4.59
CA ASP A 164 13.74 -14.09 4.78
C ASP A 164 14.49 -14.28 3.45
N ALA A 165 13.79 -14.74 2.40
CA ALA A 165 14.36 -14.83 1.06
C ALA A 165 14.68 -13.44 0.50
N LEU A 166 13.80 -12.45 0.74
CA LEU A 166 14.06 -11.07 0.34
C LEU A 166 15.28 -10.49 1.07
N CYS A 167 15.42 -10.75 2.36
CA CYS A 167 16.61 -10.32 3.12
C CYS A 167 17.91 -10.89 2.54
N LYS A 168 17.92 -12.16 2.14
CA LYS A 168 19.11 -12.79 1.51
C LYS A 168 19.45 -12.16 0.15
N GLU A 169 18.44 -11.82 -0.65
CA GLU A 169 18.66 -11.12 -1.93
C GLU A 169 19.29 -9.73 -1.70
N LEU A 170 18.93 -9.04 -0.61
CA LEU A 170 19.52 -7.74 -0.29
C LEU A 170 21.03 -7.80 0.01
N GLU A 171 21.57 -8.95 0.41
CA GLU A 171 23.02 -9.13 0.62
C GLU A 171 23.81 -8.99 -0.70
N GLU A 172 23.17 -9.19 -1.85
CA GLU A 172 23.79 -9.03 -3.17
C GLU A 172 23.86 -7.56 -3.64
N VAL A 173 23.22 -6.63 -2.91
CA VAL A 173 23.17 -5.22 -3.31
C VAL A 173 24.52 -4.55 -3.17
N GLN A 174 25.02 -4.03 -4.28
CA GLN A 174 26.25 -3.22 -4.33
C GLN A 174 25.89 -1.80 -4.72
N LEU A 175 26.26 -0.83 -3.88
CA LEU A 175 25.92 0.56 -4.07
C LEU A 175 27.14 1.44 -4.28
N PRO A 176 27.08 2.46 -5.15
CA PRO A 176 28.12 3.49 -5.23
C PRO A 176 28.26 4.22 -3.89
N ASN A 177 29.50 4.52 -3.51
CA ASN A 177 29.81 5.16 -2.24
C ASN A 177 29.18 6.58 -2.10
N ASP A 178 28.88 7.24 -3.20
CA ASP A 178 28.28 8.58 -3.23
C ASP A 178 26.75 8.53 -3.44
N LEU A 179 26.11 7.36 -3.32
CA LEU A 179 24.67 7.20 -3.54
C LEU A 179 23.87 7.99 -2.51
N LYS A 180 22.99 8.83 -2.99
CA LYS A 180 22.02 9.57 -2.17
C LYS A 180 20.59 9.20 -2.55
N ILE A 181 19.75 8.91 -1.54
CA ILE A 181 18.37 8.45 -1.70
C ILE A 181 17.42 9.42 -0.99
N ILE A 182 16.33 9.77 -1.65
CA ILE A 182 15.20 10.48 -1.02
C ILE A 182 14.11 9.45 -0.71
N LEU A 183 13.63 9.45 0.53
CA LEU A 183 12.41 8.77 0.94
C LEU A 183 11.36 9.81 1.33
N THR A 184 10.23 9.88 0.61
CA THR A 184 9.15 10.79 0.96
C THR A 184 8.08 10.11 1.81
N GLY A 185 7.49 10.89 2.73
CA GLY A 185 6.46 10.40 3.66
C GLY A 185 7.03 9.91 4.99
N CYS A 186 6.15 9.81 5.99
CA CYS A 186 6.47 9.33 7.34
C CYS A 186 5.36 8.39 7.87
N GLY A 187 4.65 7.73 6.96
CA GLY A 187 3.57 6.80 7.27
C GLY A 187 4.03 5.35 7.30
N ARG A 188 3.08 4.41 7.33
CA ARG A 188 3.36 2.96 7.32
C ARG A 188 4.16 2.51 6.10
N VAL A 189 3.90 3.09 4.93
CA VAL A 189 4.62 2.78 3.70
C VAL A 189 6.09 3.16 3.85
N SER A 190 6.36 4.39 4.24
CA SER A 190 7.75 4.85 4.42
C SER A 190 8.49 4.12 5.54
N ASN A 191 7.77 3.73 6.62
CA ASN A 191 8.36 2.91 7.68
C ASN A 191 8.75 1.51 7.16
N GLY A 192 7.92 0.88 6.31
CA GLY A 192 8.30 -0.37 5.66
C GLY A 192 9.48 -0.21 4.71
N ALA A 193 9.57 0.91 3.98
CA ALA A 193 10.73 1.23 3.15
C ALA A 193 12.01 1.41 3.99
N LYS A 194 11.89 2.02 5.18
CA LYS A 194 13.03 2.15 6.12
C LYS A 194 13.57 0.81 6.58
N GLU A 195 12.72 -0.20 6.81
CA GLU A 195 13.18 -1.54 7.18
C GLU A 195 14.17 -2.11 6.16
N VAL A 196 13.91 -1.88 4.86
CA VAL A 196 14.84 -2.30 3.79
C VAL A 196 16.13 -1.45 3.77
N LEU A 197 16.00 -0.13 3.97
CA LEU A 197 17.17 0.75 4.08
C LEU A 197 18.06 0.38 5.27
N ASP A 198 17.47 0.02 6.40
CA ASP A 198 18.17 -0.43 7.61
C ASP A 198 18.86 -1.79 7.37
N MET A 199 18.23 -2.75 6.67
CA MET A 199 18.85 -4.02 6.27
C MET A 199 20.05 -3.82 5.37
N LEU A 200 20.01 -2.82 4.51
CA LEU A 200 21.13 -2.41 3.65
C LEU A 200 22.17 -1.54 4.37
N HIS A 201 21.98 -1.29 5.67
CA HIS A 201 22.84 -0.43 6.49
C HIS A 201 23.02 0.98 5.90
N ILE A 202 22.04 1.50 5.17
CA ILE A 202 22.09 2.85 4.60
C ILE A 202 21.71 3.86 5.68
N LYS A 203 22.64 4.79 5.95
CA LYS A 203 22.50 5.76 7.04
C LYS A 203 21.48 6.84 6.72
N GLU A 204 20.56 7.10 7.67
CA GLU A 204 19.71 8.30 7.64
C GLU A 204 20.52 9.53 8.05
N ILE A 205 20.41 10.62 7.28
CA ILE A 205 21.06 11.89 7.54
C ILE A 205 20.06 13.03 7.60
N THR A 206 20.45 14.18 8.15
CA THR A 206 19.60 15.37 8.21
C THR A 206 19.37 15.98 6.82
N LYS A 207 18.35 16.80 6.71
CA LYS A 207 18.01 17.51 5.46
C LYS A 207 19.11 18.48 5.05
N GLU A 208 19.69 19.15 6.01
CA GLU A 208 20.77 20.09 5.83
C GLU A 208 22.04 19.40 5.33
N GLU A 209 22.42 18.27 5.94
CA GLU A 209 23.55 17.46 5.51
C GLU A 209 23.34 16.90 4.10
N PHE A 210 22.12 16.46 3.78
CA PHE A 210 21.82 15.89 2.46
C PHE A 210 22.08 16.89 1.33
N ILE A 211 21.75 18.16 1.54
CA ILE A 211 21.92 19.23 0.54
C ILE A 211 23.37 19.71 0.47
N SER A 212 24.03 19.88 1.62
CA SER A 212 25.31 20.61 1.71
C SER A 212 26.55 19.72 1.72
N ASN A 213 26.45 18.43 2.12
CA ASN A 213 27.60 17.57 2.31
C ASN A 213 27.76 16.55 1.18
N ASN A 214 29.01 16.17 0.91
CA ASN A 214 29.35 14.97 0.15
C ASN A 214 29.62 13.82 1.12
N PHE A 215 29.19 12.61 0.71
CA PHE A 215 29.39 11.39 1.49
C PHE A 215 30.20 10.39 0.69
N TYR A 216 30.91 9.49 1.39
CA TYR A 216 31.68 8.41 0.83
C TYR A 216 31.08 7.04 1.23
N GLU A 217 29.81 7.06 1.61
CA GLU A 217 28.95 5.93 1.89
C GLU A 217 27.53 6.23 1.43
N PRO A 218 26.71 5.22 1.07
CA PRO A 218 25.31 5.44 0.72
C PRO A 218 24.53 6.07 1.88
N VAL A 219 23.74 7.09 1.60
CA VAL A 219 22.92 7.78 2.61
C VAL A 219 21.51 8.05 2.10
N TYR A 220 20.56 8.19 3.01
CA TYR A 220 19.23 8.66 2.66
C TYR A 220 18.73 9.77 3.57
N VAL A 221 17.78 10.55 3.04
CA VAL A 221 17.01 11.52 3.79
C VAL A 221 15.54 11.17 3.77
N GLN A 222 14.88 11.20 4.95
CA GLN A 222 13.43 11.09 5.01
C GLN A 222 12.78 12.46 5.04
N LEU A 223 11.85 12.71 4.11
CA LEU A 223 11.16 13.99 3.95
C LEU A 223 9.68 13.85 4.31
N ASN A 224 9.18 14.72 5.19
CA ASN A 224 7.75 14.83 5.45
C ASN A 224 7.07 15.77 4.45
N THR A 225 5.74 15.80 4.43
CA THR A 225 4.92 16.58 3.50
C THR A 225 5.34 18.06 3.38
N LEU A 226 5.72 18.70 4.47
CA LEU A 226 6.11 20.12 4.47
C LEU A 226 7.57 20.37 4.08
N ASP A 227 8.38 19.33 3.97
CA ASP A 227 9.76 19.45 3.49
C ASP A 227 9.80 19.62 1.96
N TYR A 228 8.86 18.98 1.26
CA TYR A 228 8.75 19.04 -0.20
C TYR A 228 7.54 19.84 -0.72
N ASN A 229 6.74 20.47 0.18
CA ASN A 229 5.65 21.38 -0.19
C ASN A 229 5.74 22.65 0.64
N LYS A 230 5.76 23.81 -0.03
CA LYS A 230 5.77 25.13 0.60
C LYS A 230 4.61 25.98 0.09
N ARG A 231 4.06 26.82 0.95
CA ARG A 231 3.03 27.78 0.55
C ARG A 231 3.56 28.75 -0.50
N ILE A 232 2.72 29.05 -1.49
CA ILE A 232 3.04 30.00 -2.58
C ILE A 232 3.17 31.42 -2.06
N ASP A 233 2.35 31.79 -1.07
CA ASP A 233 2.31 33.15 -0.46
C ASP A 233 3.39 33.37 0.62
N GLY A 234 4.22 32.37 0.90
CA GLY A 234 5.28 32.45 1.92
C GLY A 234 4.79 32.39 3.37
N ALA A 235 3.50 32.20 3.61
CA ALA A 235 2.97 32.04 4.96
C ALA A 235 3.42 30.70 5.60
N ILE A 236 3.24 30.59 6.92
CA ILE A 236 3.62 29.39 7.67
C ILE A 236 2.79 28.19 7.16
N SER A 237 3.50 27.13 6.75
CA SER A 237 2.91 25.89 6.29
C SER A 237 2.45 25.01 7.46
N SER A 238 1.30 24.37 7.33
CA SER A 238 0.87 23.31 8.25
C SER A 238 0.30 22.12 7.47
N LYS A 239 0.44 20.89 8.00
CA LYS A 239 -0.13 19.69 7.37
C LYS A 239 -1.64 19.80 7.23
N THR A 240 -2.32 20.31 8.23
CA THR A 240 -3.79 20.49 8.22
C THR A 240 -4.23 21.47 7.12
N ASP A 241 -3.50 22.58 6.95
CA ASP A 241 -3.78 23.55 5.89
C ASP A 241 -3.46 22.97 4.51
N PHE A 242 -2.35 22.24 4.37
CA PHE A 242 -2.00 21.56 3.13
C PHE A 242 -3.12 20.61 2.66
N TYR A 243 -3.62 19.74 3.54
CA TYR A 243 -4.69 18.80 3.18
C TYR A 243 -6.05 19.46 2.91
N LYS A 244 -6.31 20.63 3.50
CA LYS A 244 -7.54 21.39 3.26
C LYS A 244 -7.48 22.28 2.01
N SER A 245 -6.29 22.76 1.65
CA SER A 245 -6.10 23.73 0.58
C SER A 245 -4.79 23.47 -0.19
N PRO A 246 -4.64 22.27 -0.81
CA PRO A 246 -3.38 21.87 -1.46
C PRO A 246 -2.98 22.80 -2.61
N ASN A 247 -3.94 23.44 -3.27
CA ASN A 247 -3.71 24.40 -4.35
C ASN A 247 -2.98 25.69 -3.93
N LYS A 248 -2.85 25.92 -2.62
CA LYS A 248 -2.04 27.05 -2.08
C LYS A 248 -0.56 26.69 -1.95
N TYR A 249 -0.16 25.49 -2.31
CA TYR A 249 1.19 24.99 -2.15
C TYR A 249 1.85 24.72 -3.49
N LYS A 250 3.18 24.72 -3.49
CA LYS A 250 4.04 24.32 -4.61
C LYS A 250 5.14 23.39 -4.14
N SER A 251 5.71 22.63 -5.05
CA SER A 251 6.87 21.78 -4.76
C SER A 251 8.07 22.59 -4.29
N SER A 252 8.82 22.01 -3.36
CA SER A 252 10.14 22.45 -2.92
C SER A 252 11.15 21.29 -2.93
N LEU A 253 10.90 20.24 -3.72
CA LEU A 253 11.74 19.04 -3.78
C LEU A 253 13.03 19.27 -4.59
N LYS A 254 13.11 20.31 -5.41
CA LYS A 254 14.17 20.54 -6.39
C LYS A 254 15.58 20.47 -5.82
N ASP A 255 15.81 21.06 -4.64
CA ASP A 255 17.14 21.09 -4.02
C ASP A 255 17.62 19.68 -3.63
N TYR A 256 16.69 18.82 -3.22
CA TYR A 256 16.97 17.41 -2.92
C TYR A 256 17.18 16.59 -4.19
N ILE A 257 16.35 16.78 -5.22
CA ILE A 257 16.44 16.06 -6.51
C ILE A 257 17.81 16.26 -7.17
N ASN A 258 18.38 17.46 -7.07
CA ASN A 258 19.69 17.78 -7.63
C ASN A 258 20.84 17.01 -6.96
N GLN A 259 20.62 16.42 -5.79
CA GLN A 259 21.61 15.66 -5.05
C GLN A 259 21.35 14.15 -5.06
N ALA A 260 20.12 13.72 -5.33
CA ALA A 260 19.69 12.35 -5.21
C ALA A 260 19.83 11.53 -6.50
N HIS A 261 20.12 10.24 -6.36
CA HIS A 261 20.17 9.27 -7.45
C HIS A 261 18.88 8.42 -7.51
N ILE A 262 18.26 8.19 -6.35
CA ILE A 262 17.01 7.42 -6.21
C ILE A 262 15.99 8.26 -5.45
N LEU A 263 14.75 8.31 -5.95
CA LEU A 263 13.59 8.80 -5.23
C LEU A 263 12.67 7.62 -4.91
N ILE A 264 12.41 7.39 -3.61
CA ILE A 264 11.43 6.40 -3.13
C ILE A 264 10.23 7.20 -2.61
N ALA A 265 9.11 7.09 -3.31
CA ALA A 265 7.90 7.84 -3.01
C ALA A 265 6.92 7.00 -2.17
N GLY A 266 6.99 7.19 -0.85
CA GLY A 266 6.10 6.53 0.13
C GLY A 266 5.08 7.50 0.75
N HIS A 267 4.88 8.66 0.13
CA HIS A 267 3.94 9.67 0.61
C HIS A 267 2.49 9.36 0.22
N PHE A 268 1.56 10.00 0.91
CA PHE A 268 0.16 10.04 0.51
C PHE A 268 -0.08 11.24 -0.41
N TYR A 269 -0.75 11.02 -1.53
CA TYR A 269 -1.22 12.06 -2.42
C TYR A 269 -2.69 12.40 -2.13
N ALA A 270 -2.99 13.67 -1.93
CA ALA A 270 -4.36 14.17 -1.87
C ALA A 270 -4.69 14.80 -3.24
N GLU A 271 -5.86 14.50 -3.78
CA GLU A 271 -6.32 15.06 -5.04
C GLU A 271 -6.26 16.59 -5.03
N GLY A 272 -5.77 17.19 -6.11
CA GLY A 272 -5.53 18.64 -6.20
C GLY A 272 -4.24 19.12 -5.56
N SER A 273 -3.41 18.24 -5.00
CA SER A 273 -2.06 18.62 -4.55
C SER A 273 -1.14 18.92 -5.73
N PRO A 274 -0.14 19.79 -5.53
CA PRO A 274 0.80 20.13 -6.61
C PRO A 274 1.66 18.92 -6.99
N TYR A 275 2.11 18.91 -8.25
CA TYR A 275 3.20 18.01 -8.63
C TYR A 275 4.42 18.31 -7.75
N ILE A 276 5.01 17.27 -7.17
CA ILE A 276 6.24 17.39 -6.38
C ILE A 276 7.49 17.17 -7.23
N LEU A 277 7.35 16.50 -8.38
CA LEU A 277 8.38 16.26 -9.37
C LEU A 277 7.82 16.50 -10.77
N THR A 278 8.42 17.43 -11.51
CA THR A 278 7.99 17.83 -12.87
C THR A 278 9.00 17.43 -13.94
N ASN A 279 8.62 17.53 -15.21
CA ASN A 279 9.57 17.34 -16.32
C ASN A 279 10.72 18.34 -16.28
N ASP A 280 10.45 19.59 -15.93
CA ASP A 280 11.49 20.63 -15.83
C ASP A 280 12.53 20.28 -14.79
N ASP A 281 12.11 19.64 -13.68
CA ASP A 281 13.04 19.14 -12.66
C ASP A 281 13.92 18.03 -13.20
N LEU A 282 13.34 17.06 -13.92
CA LEU A 282 14.05 15.91 -14.51
C LEU A 282 14.96 16.32 -15.67
N LEU A 283 14.61 17.37 -16.44
CA LEU A 283 15.40 17.93 -17.53
C LEU A 283 16.51 18.87 -17.05
N SER A 284 16.51 19.24 -15.77
CA SER A 284 17.54 20.08 -15.21
C SER A 284 18.93 19.45 -15.34
N ARG A 285 19.93 20.22 -15.78
CA ARG A 285 21.33 19.74 -15.88
C ARG A 285 21.89 19.27 -14.54
N SER A 286 21.35 19.73 -13.43
CA SER A 286 21.77 19.34 -12.08
C SER A 286 21.03 18.10 -11.57
N CYS A 287 19.98 17.62 -12.22
CA CYS A 287 19.24 16.44 -11.82
C CYS A 287 20.11 15.18 -11.98
N LYS A 288 20.25 14.41 -10.89
CA LYS A 288 21.00 13.16 -10.84
C LYS A 288 20.11 11.92 -10.74
N ILE A 289 18.79 12.09 -10.69
CA ILE A 289 17.83 10.99 -10.52
C ILE A 289 17.97 10.00 -11.68
N GLN A 290 18.16 8.74 -11.35
CA GLN A 290 18.23 7.61 -12.27
C GLN A 290 17.04 6.66 -12.09
N VAL A 291 16.54 6.57 -10.84
CA VAL A 291 15.47 5.64 -10.47
C VAL A 291 14.41 6.38 -9.65
N ILE A 292 13.16 6.11 -9.97
CA ILE A 292 11.99 6.52 -9.18
C ILE A 292 11.21 5.27 -8.80
N GLY A 293 11.19 4.97 -7.51
CA GLY A 293 10.33 3.95 -6.91
C GLY A 293 9.06 4.61 -6.40
N ASP A 294 8.04 4.72 -7.25
CA ASP A 294 6.77 5.31 -6.84
C ASP A 294 5.84 4.26 -6.23
N ILE A 295 5.92 4.15 -4.90
CA ILE A 295 5.09 3.24 -4.11
C ILE A 295 3.65 3.74 -4.02
N SER A 296 3.42 5.06 -4.14
CA SER A 296 2.09 5.64 -4.13
C SER A 296 1.29 5.28 -5.39
N CYS A 297 1.97 5.14 -6.52
CA CYS A 297 1.41 4.75 -7.82
C CYS A 297 0.19 5.60 -8.25
N ASP A 298 0.25 6.91 -7.99
CA ASP A 298 -0.82 7.85 -8.37
C ASP A 298 -0.61 8.32 -9.81
N ILE A 299 -1.37 7.74 -10.75
CA ILE A 299 -1.26 8.07 -12.18
C ILE A 299 -1.70 9.51 -12.42
N ALA A 300 -0.90 10.24 -13.24
CA ALA A 300 -1.06 11.69 -13.43
C ALA A 300 -1.10 12.48 -12.10
N GLY A 301 -0.47 11.91 -11.09
CA GLY A 301 -0.40 12.43 -9.73
C GLY A 301 0.87 13.27 -9.49
N PRO A 302 1.42 13.23 -8.26
CA PRO A 302 2.46 14.16 -7.86
C PRO A 302 3.81 13.94 -8.55
N ILE A 303 4.01 12.78 -9.19
CA ILE A 303 5.26 12.41 -9.87
C ILE A 303 4.99 12.26 -11.36
N VAL A 304 5.54 13.16 -12.16
CA VAL A 304 5.28 13.24 -13.61
C VAL A 304 5.64 11.96 -14.37
N SER A 305 6.63 11.21 -13.89
CA SER A 305 7.09 9.98 -14.53
C SER A 305 6.16 8.78 -14.30
N THR A 306 5.17 8.89 -13.40
CA THR A 306 4.19 7.85 -13.12
C THR A 306 3.03 7.95 -14.13
N ILE A 307 3.32 7.56 -15.38
CA ILE A 307 2.39 7.66 -16.51
C ILE A 307 1.44 6.46 -16.63
N ARG A 308 1.79 5.35 -16.01
CA ARG A 308 0.97 4.14 -15.89
C ARG A 308 1.39 3.29 -14.70
N PRO A 309 0.54 2.39 -14.20
CA PRO A 309 1.01 1.38 -13.26
C PRO A 309 1.93 0.38 -13.99
N SER A 310 2.90 -0.15 -13.27
CA SER A 310 3.62 -1.36 -13.66
C SER A 310 3.01 -2.59 -12.98
N THR A 311 3.38 -3.79 -13.45
CA THR A 311 2.85 -5.04 -12.91
C THR A 311 3.84 -5.70 -11.94
N ILE A 312 3.35 -6.67 -11.15
CA ILE A 312 4.22 -7.44 -10.25
C ILE A 312 5.28 -8.23 -11.04
N SER A 313 4.92 -8.77 -12.22
CA SER A 313 5.83 -9.51 -13.10
C SER A 313 6.76 -8.63 -13.92
N GLU A 314 6.32 -7.41 -14.24
CA GLU A 314 7.08 -6.41 -15.01
C GLU A 314 7.08 -5.08 -14.24
N PRO A 315 7.86 -4.98 -13.14
CA PRO A 315 7.77 -3.85 -12.24
C PRO A 315 8.42 -2.56 -12.75
N ILE A 316 9.14 -2.61 -13.87
CA ILE A 316 9.99 -1.52 -14.34
C ILE A 316 9.59 -1.08 -15.75
N TYR A 317 9.51 0.23 -15.97
CA TYR A 317 9.51 0.84 -17.30
C TYR A 317 10.44 2.06 -17.33
N GLY A 318 10.77 2.53 -18.52
CA GLY A 318 11.56 3.75 -18.69
C GLY A 318 10.67 4.95 -18.97
N TYR A 319 10.95 6.09 -18.36
CA TYR A 319 10.32 7.36 -18.65
C TYR A 319 11.32 8.32 -19.31
N ASN A 320 10.97 8.83 -20.48
CA ASN A 320 11.76 9.82 -21.21
C ASN A 320 11.24 11.24 -20.91
N PRO A 321 11.96 12.07 -20.10
CA PRO A 321 11.50 13.41 -19.75
C PRO A 321 11.37 14.36 -20.95
N MET A 322 12.11 14.11 -22.05
CA MET A 322 12.05 14.95 -23.26
C MET A 322 10.76 14.78 -24.03
N THR A 323 10.22 13.56 -24.07
CA THR A 323 9.02 13.22 -24.84
C THR A 323 7.79 13.00 -23.98
N SER A 324 7.97 12.87 -22.66
CA SER A 324 6.95 12.46 -21.69
C SER A 324 6.33 11.10 -22.01
N LEU A 325 7.05 10.23 -22.70
CA LEU A 325 6.62 8.90 -23.11
C LEU A 325 7.51 7.81 -22.53
N GLU A 326 7.04 6.58 -22.65
CA GLU A 326 7.80 5.39 -22.30
C GLU A 326 8.98 5.17 -23.26
N ASP A 327 10.13 4.76 -22.74
CA ASP A 327 11.34 4.44 -23.50
C ASP A 327 12.11 3.33 -22.77
N ASP A 328 13.18 2.83 -23.36
CA ASP A 328 14.06 1.82 -22.76
C ASP A 328 14.78 2.38 -21.51
N TYR A 329 14.45 1.85 -20.34
CA TYR A 329 15.00 2.28 -19.05
C TYR A 329 16.53 2.07 -18.94
N THR A 330 17.15 1.26 -19.80
CA THR A 330 18.59 1.03 -19.78
C THR A 330 19.40 2.17 -20.40
N LYS A 331 18.76 3.04 -21.18
CA LYS A 331 19.40 4.21 -21.80
C LYS A 331 19.77 5.26 -20.75
N LYS A 332 20.91 5.92 -20.93
CA LYS A 332 21.50 6.85 -19.95
C LYS A 332 20.56 7.96 -19.48
N ASN A 333 19.82 8.57 -20.40
CA ASN A 333 18.98 9.76 -20.10
C ASN A 333 17.51 9.41 -19.81
N ILE A 334 17.20 8.14 -19.64
CA ILE A 334 15.84 7.65 -19.34
C ILE A 334 15.78 7.34 -17.85
N ILE A 335 14.72 7.77 -17.19
CA ILE A 335 14.48 7.46 -15.79
C ILE A 335 13.86 6.06 -15.69
N ALA A 336 14.45 5.19 -14.90
CA ALA A 336 13.84 3.90 -14.62
C ALA A 336 12.77 4.07 -13.53
N VAL A 337 11.54 3.67 -13.82
CA VAL A 337 10.38 3.87 -12.94
C VAL A 337 9.81 2.53 -12.51
N MET A 338 9.62 2.36 -11.21
CA MET A 338 8.84 1.30 -10.60
C MET A 338 7.57 1.91 -10.00
N ALA A 339 6.41 1.50 -10.48
CA ALA A 339 5.11 1.99 -10.02
C ALA A 339 4.08 0.85 -9.98
N VAL A 340 4.35 -0.17 -9.16
CA VAL A 340 3.48 -1.34 -9.02
C VAL A 340 2.29 -1.02 -8.11
N ASP A 341 1.07 -1.18 -8.62
CA ASP A 341 -0.16 -0.84 -7.90
C ASP A 341 -0.42 -1.73 -6.65
N ASN A 342 -0.04 -3.00 -6.69
CA ASN A 342 -0.37 -3.96 -5.61
C ASN A 342 0.86 -4.65 -5.03
N LEU A 343 1.85 -3.86 -4.61
CA LEU A 343 3.15 -4.31 -4.07
C LEU A 343 3.06 -5.42 -3.00
N PRO A 344 2.14 -5.37 -2.00
CA PRO A 344 2.08 -6.41 -0.96
C PRO A 344 1.75 -7.81 -1.49
N CYS A 345 1.17 -7.93 -2.70
CA CYS A 345 0.92 -9.21 -3.34
C CYS A 345 2.18 -9.91 -3.85
N SER A 346 3.33 -9.26 -3.84
CA SER A 346 4.61 -9.90 -4.16
C SER A 346 5.11 -10.79 -3.01
N LEU A 347 4.77 -10.50 -1.76
CA LEU A 347 5.04 -11.33 -0.58
C LEU A 347 3.72 -11.61 0.16
N PRO A 348 2.79 -12.36 -0.44
CA PRO A 348 1.43 -12.44 0.05
C PRO A 348 1.29 -13.16 1.39
N LYS A 349 2.16 -14.14 1.70
CA LYS A 349 2.16 -14.85 2.99
C LYS A 349 2.50 -13.90 4.13
N ASP A 350 3.66 -13.26 4.04
CA ASP A 350 4.14 -12.36 5.08
C ASP A 350 3.23 -11.13 5.25
N ALA A 351 2.77 -10.57 4.13
CA ALA A 351 1.81 -9.46 4.16
C ALA A 351 0.49 -9.84 4.83
N SER A 352 0.00 -11.07 4.63
CA SER A 352 -1.21 -11.58 5.28
C SER A 352 -1.00 -11.82 6.77
N VAL A 353 0.16 -12.35 7.16
CA VAL A 353 0.50 -12.55 8.58
C VAL A 353 0.57 -11.20 9.30
N ASP A 354 1.29 -10.22 8.76
CA ASP A 354 1.36 -8.87 9.34
C ASP A 354 -0.03 -8.23 9.49
N PHE A 355 -0.88 -8.37 8.47
CA PHE A 355 -2.25 -7.88 8.51
C PHE A 355 -3.09 -8.57 9.58
N GLY A 356 -3.04 -9.90 9.64
CA GLY A 356 -3.78 -10.70 10.61
C GLY A 356 -3.34 -10.44 12.04
N ASP A 357 -2.03 -10.27 12.30
CA ASP A 357 -1.52 -9.93 13.64
C ASP A 357 -2.07 -8.60 14.15
N VAL A 358 -2.09 -7.58 13.27
CA VAL A 358 -2.71 -6.29 13.61
C VAL A 358 -4.20 -6.45 13.88
N PHE A 359 -4.92 -7.22 13.05
CA PHE A 359 -6.35 -7.45 13.25
C PHE A 359 -6.64 -8.15 14.58
N ILE A 360 -5.91 -9.21 14.88
CA ILE A 360 -6.05 -10.00 16.11
C ILE A 360 -5.80 -9.12 17.34
N LYS A 361 -4.77 -8.29 17.29
CA LYS A 361 -4.37 -7.46 18.42
C LYS A 361 -5.29 -6.26 18.64
N GLU A 362 -5.62 -5.53 17.58
CA GLU A 362 -6.24 -4.20 17.69
C GLU A 362 -7.76 -4.20 17.41
N ILE A 363 -8.28 -5.20 16.67
CA ILE A 363 -9.65 -5.18 16.16
C ILE A 363 -10.49 -6.33 16.67
N LEU A 364 -9.95 -7.54 16.71
CA LEU A 364 -10.70 -8.73 17.11
C LEU A 364 -11.32 -8.64 18.52
N PRO A 365 -10.66 -8.07 19.54
CA PRO A 365 -11.28 -7.88 20.86
C PRO A 365 -12.51 -6.97 20.81
N ASP A 366 -12.46 -5.88 20.02
CA ASP A 366 -13.60 -4.98 19.83
C ASP A 366 -14.74 -5.69 19.09
N LEU A 367 -14.41 -6.46 18.07
CA LEU A 367 -15.38 -7.25 17.29
C LEU A 367 -16.13 -8.26 18.18
N ILE A 368 -15.42 -9.00 19.01
CA ILE A 368 -16.01 -10.00 19.92
C ILE A 368 -16.92 -9.31 20.96
N ASN A 369 -16.48 -8.19 21.50
CA ASN A 369 -17.19 -7.43 22.53
C ASN A 369 -18.24 -6.46 21.95
N ARG A 370 -18.44 -6.43 20.61
CA ARG A 370 -19.33 -5.48 19.92
C ARG A 370 -19.03 -4.02 20.26
N GLY A 371 -17.73 -3.70 20.27
CA GLY A 371 -17.22 -2.39 20.64
C GLY A 371 -17.43 -1.31 19.56
N PRO A 372 -16.98 -0.08 19.84
CA PRO A 372 -17.23 1.08 18.97
C PRO A 372 -16.42 1.08 17.66
N ILE A 373 -15.31 0.36 17.58
CA ILE A 373 -14.48 0.34 16.36
C ILE A 373 -15.29 -0.19 15.18
N MET A 374 -15.97 -1.34 15.37
CA MET A 374 -16.80 -1.95 14.31
C MET A 374 -17.97 -1.04 13.93
N SER A 375 -18.72 -0.49 14.90
CA SER A 375 -19.86 0.37 14.63
C SER A 375 -19.46 1.64 13.87
N ASN A 376 -18.35 2.26 14.27
CA ASN A 376 -17.82 3.47 13.64
C ASN A 376 -17.25 3.21 12.22
N ALA A 377 -16.74 2.00 11.98
CA ALA A 377 -16.20 1.60 10.70
C ALA A 377 -17.25 1.11 9.69
N SER A 378 -18.46 0.81 10.14
CA SER A 378 -19.54 0.32 9.28
C SER A 378 -20.02 1.39 8.33
N ILE A 379 -19.85 1.14 7.03
CA ILE A 379 -20.36 2.03 5.96
C ILE A 379 -21.89 1.89 5.83
N THR A 380 -22.36 0.64 5.87
CA THR A 380 -23.78 0.30 5.77
C THR A 380 -24.23 -0.52 6.97
N LEU A 381 -25.49 -0.34 7.38
CA LEU A 381 -26.16 -1.09 8.43
C LEU A 381 -27.67 -1.08 8.18
N ASN A 382 -28.33 -2.24 8.34
CA ASN A 382 -29.79 -2.38 8.20
C ASN A 382 -30.33 -1.85 6.85
N GLY A 383 -29.59 -2.02 5.76
CA GLY A 383 -30.01 -1.57 4.43
C GLY A 383 -29.82 -0.06 4.18
N PHE A 384 -29.11 0.66 5.02
CA PHE A 384 -28.89 2.10 4.90
C PHE A 384 -27.40 2.45 5.09
N LEU A 385 -27.00 3.62 4.57
CA LEU A 385 -25.73 4.25 4.94
C LEU A 385 -25.79 4.69 6.41
N THR A 386 -24.72 4.43 7.17
CA THR A 386 -24.59 4.95 8.54
C THR A 386 -24.33 6.45 8.54
N ASP A 387 -24.56 7.12 9.66
CA ASP A 387 -24.48 8.59 9.74
C ASP A 387 -23.15 9.16 9.27
N ARG A 388 -22.06 8.49 9.61
CA ARG A 388 -20.70 8.88 9.21
C ARG A 388 -20.51 8.85 7.68
N PHE A 389 -21.24 8.01 6.98
CA PHE A 389 -21.10 7.79 5.53
C PHE A 389 -22.26 8.30 4.70
N LYS A 390 -23.17 9.11 5.28
CA LYS A 390 -24.31 9.74 4.57
C LYS A 390 -23.88 10.57 3.35
N TYR A 391 -22.64 11.07 3.34
CA TYR A 391 -22.10 11.79 2.18
C TYR A 391 -22.01 10.95 0.90
N LEU A 392 -22.06 9.61 1.03
CA LEU A 392 -22.11 8.69 -0.12
C LEU A 392 -23.53 8.61 -0.77
N SER A 393 -24.53 9.29 -0.23
CA SER A 393 -25.91 9.25 -0.77
C SER A 393 -25.98 9.75 -2.22
N GLU A 394 -25.27 10.82 -2.55
CA GLU A 394 -25.20 11.34 -3.93
C GLU A 394 -24.46 10.37 -4.86
N TYR A 395 -23.45 9.66 -4.35
CA TYR A 395 -22.68 8.69 -5.11
C TYR A 395 -23.52 7.47 -5.52
N ILE A 396 -24.48 7.05 -4.70
CA ILE A 396 -25.35 5.88 -4.98
C ILE A 396 -26.64 6.24 -5.73
N ASN A 397 -27.03 7.49 -5.82
CA ASN A 397 -28.17 7.94 -6.63
C ASN A 397 -27.74 8.05 -8.10
#